data_6fe04d92aa9ce8b39492b6554e3b6c4f
#
_entry.id   6fe04d92aa9ce8b39492b6554e3b6c4f
#
_cell.length_a   1.000
_cell.length_b   1.000
_cell.length_c   1.000
_cell.angle_alpha   90.00
_cell.angle_beta   90.00
_cell.angle_gamma   90.00
#
_symmetry.space_group_name_H-M   'P 1'
#
loop_
_entity.id
_entity.type
_entity.pdbx_description
1 polymer ?
#
loop_
_entity_poly.entity_id
_entity_poly.type
_entity_poly.pdbx_seq_one_letter_code
_entity_poly.pdbx_strand_id
1 'polypeptide(L)'
;MKLPADAIIDPRKVTEYLLQHRQEDDKSVFLSQAGYTLENAPRLLANLREQILPLEAEVIGPFEYGIKLRIRGVLSGPTGRGLRIVSIGVTLGTTGETRFVTLYPEKP
;
A
#
# COMPACT_ATOMS: atom_id res chain seq x y z
N MET A 1 -3.55 12.54 -10.52
CA MET A 1 -4.00 11.42 -11.37
C MET A 1 -4.49 10.30 -10.48
N LYS A 2 -5.50 9.58 -10.91
CA LYS A 2 -6.03 8.46 -10.12
C LYS A 2 -5.64 7.14 -10.76
N LEU A 3 -5.40 6.13 -9.92
CA LEU A 3 -5.07 4.80 -10.42
C LEU A 3 -6.31 4.15 -11.03
N PRO A 4 -6.13 3.24 -12.02
CA PRO A 4 -7.26 2.49 -12.55
C PRO A 4 -7.88 1.59 -11.48
N ALA A 5 -9.19 1.33 -11.61
CA ALA A 5 -9.91 0.52 -10.63
C ALA A 5 -9.37 -0.92 -10.55
N ASP A 6 -8.70 -1.39 -11.59
CA ASP A 6 -8.11 -2.72 -11.65
C ASP A 6 -6.63 -2.76 -11.25
N ALA A 7 -6.14 -1.72 -10.58
CA ALA A 7 -4.78 -1.73 -10.04
C ALA A 7 -4.56 -2.96 -9.18
N ILE A 8 -3.41 -3.61 -9.35
CA ILE A 8 -3.14 -4.92 -8.76
C ILE A 8 -2.47 -4.77 -7.40
N ILE A 9 -3.02 -5.45 -6.39
CA ILE A 9 -2.33 -5.68 -5.12
C ILE A 9 -2.11 -7.19 -5.03
N ASP A 10 -0.85 -7.63 -5.09
CA ASP A 10 -0.54 -9.04 -4.90
C ASP A 10 -0.82 -9.40 -3.44
N PRO A 11 -1.71 -10.36 -3.16
CA PRO A 11 -2.01 -10.73 -1.77
C PRO A 11 -0.80 -11.13 -0.95
N ARG A 12 0.26 -11.66 -1.59
CA ARG A 12 1.49 -12.02 -0.91
C ARG A 12 2.24 -10.80 -0.37
N LYS A 13 2.03 -9.62 -0.96
CA LYS A 13 2.59 -8.38 -0.40
C LYS A 13 2.05 -8.13 1.00
N VAL A 14 0.79 -8.48 1.25
CA VAL A 14 0.18 -8.31 2.56
C VAL A 14 0.66 -9.39 3.53
N THR A 15 0.59 -10.67 3.14
CA THR A 15 0.86 -11.78 4.05
C THR A 15 2.34 -12.07 4.25
N GLU A 16 3.17 -11.91 3.21
CA GLU A 16 4.58 -12.29 3.26
C GLU A 16 5.51 -11.09 3.45
N TYR A 17 4.98 -9.87 3.37
CA TYR A 17 5.81 -8.68 3.49
C TYR A 17 5.26 -7.69 4.52
N LEU A 18 4.06 -7.14 4.31
CA LEU A 18 3.57 -6.05 5.16
C LEU A 18 3.25 -6.50 6.58
N LEU A 19 2.62 -7.66 6.74
CA LEU A 19 2.16 -8.14 8.04
C LEU A 19 3.09 -9.17 8.68
N GLN A 20 4.10 -9.63 7.97
CA GLN A 20 5.05 -10.58 8.53
C GLN A 20 6.13 -9.86 9.34
N HIS A 21 6.37 -10.35 10.56
CA HIS A 21 7.42 -9.80 11.41
C HIS A 21 8.80 -10.02 10.75
N ARG A 22 9.61 -8.98 10.71
CA ARG A 22 10.94 -9.00 10.09
C ARG A 22 11.93 -8.29 11.00
N GLN A 23 13.21 -8.68 10.92
CA GLN A 23 14.26 -8.00 11.68
C GLN A 23 14.53 -6.60 11.17
N GLU A 24 14.46 -6.42 9.85
CA GLU A 24 14.66 -5.13 9.21
C GLU A 24 13.43 -4.76 8.41
N ASP A 25 13.15 -3.46 8.32
CA ASP A 25 12.06 -2.92 7.52
C ASP A 25 10.70 -3.55 7.88
N ASP A 26 10.49 -3.75 9.18
CA ASP A 26 9.28 -4.40 9.70
C ASP A 26 8.13 -3.40 9.76
N LYS A 27 7.14 -3.61 8.90
CA LYS A 27 5.92 -2.78 8.85
C LYS A 27 4.78 -3.37 9.66
N SER A 28 4.94 -4.62 10.14
CA SER A 28 3.87 -5.30 10.88
C SER A 28 3.54 -4.61 12.19
N VAL A 29 4.55 -4.11 12.90
CA VAL A 29 4.36 -3.41 14.17
C VAL A 29 3.59 -2.10 13.95
N PHE A 30 3.96 -1.36 12.91
CA PHE A 30 3.25 -0.13 12.55
C PHE A 30 1.78 -0.42 12.22
N LEU A 31 1.54 -1.43 11.39
CA LEU A 31 0.18 -1.77 10.96
C LEU A 31 -0.65 -2.35 12.11
N SER A 32 -0.02 -3.03 13.07
CA SER A 32 -0.73 -3.58 14.22
C SER A 32 -1.36 -2.50 15.09
N GLN A 33 -0.86 -1.28 15.04
CA GLN A 33 -1.44 -0.15 15.78
C GLN A 33 -2.89 0.13 15.39
N ALA A 34 -3.24 -0.17 14.14
CA ALA A 34 -4.61 -0.05 13.65
C ALA A 34 -5.38 -1.36 13.68
N GLY A 35 -4.76 -2.43 14.20
CA GLY A 35 -5.40 -3.73 14.34
C GLY A 35 -5.16 -4.70 13.20
N TYR A 36 -4.26 -4.40 12.29
CA TYR A 36 -3.94 -5.32 11.19
C TYR A 36 -2.95 -6.37 11.64
N THR A 37 -3.29 -7.65 11.42
CA THR A 37 -2.45 -8.79 11.74
C THR A 37 -2.52 -9.81 10.60
N LEU A 38 -1.68 -10.84 10.66
CA LEU A 38 -1.75 -11.92 9.67
C LEU A 38 -3.11 -12.62 9.67
N GLU A 39 -3.78 -12.66 10.81
CA GLU A 39 -5.09 -13.32 10.91
C GLU A 39 -6.18 -12.57 10.12
N ASN A 40 -6.05 -11.27 9.98
CA ASN A 40 -7.03 -10.47 9.23
C ASN A 40 -6.43 -9.83 7.98
N ALA A 41 -5.42 -10.46 7.41
CA ALA A 41 -4.74 -9.95 6.21
C ALA A 41 -5.69 -9.54 5.07
N PRO A 42 -6.79 -10.28 4.77
CA PRO A 42 -7.73 -9.84 3.75
C PRO A 42 -8.37 -8.48 4.05
N ARG A 43 -8.49 -8.11 5.33
CA ARG A 43 -9.01 -6.80 5.73
C ARG A 43 -8.08 -5.68 5.29
N LEU A 44 -6.76 -5.87 5.46
CA LEU A 44 -5.79 -4.89 5.01
C LEU A 44 -5.84 -4.73 3.49
N LEU A 45 -5.91 -5.84 2.77
CA LEU A 45 -6.02 -5.81 1.31
C LEU A 45 -7.24 -5.02 0.86
N ALA A 46 -8.41 -5.32 1.45
CA ALA A 46 -9.64 -4.63 1.11
C ALA A 46 -9.57 -3.14 1.45
N ASN A 47 -9.02 -2.80 2.62
CA ASN A 47 -8.93 -1.42 3.06
C ASN A 47 -7.97 -0.60 2.20
N LEU A 48 -6.85 -1.19 1.76
CA LEU A 48 -5.96 -0.52 0.81
C LEU A 48 -6.68 -0.20 -0.49
N ARG A 49 -7.45 -1.16 -1.00
CA ARG A 49 -8.20 -0.97 -2.24
C ARG A 49 -9.32 0.06 -2.10
N GLU A 50 -9.98 0.10 -0.96
CA GLU A 50 -11.10 1.01 -0.73
C GLU A 50 -10.68 2.40 -0.28
N GLN A 51 -9.63 2.50 0.56
CA GLN A 51 -9.28 3.74 1.23
C GLN A 51 -8.10 4.47 0.58
N ILE A 52 -7.17 3.75 -0.03
CA ILE A 52 -5.91 4.33 -0.52
C ILE A 52 -5.86 4.41 -2.03
N LEU A 53 -6.10 3.31 -2.73
CA LEU A 53 -5.93 3.29 -4.18
C LEU A 53 -6.83 4.29 -4.94
N PRO A 54 -8.05 4.63 -4.45
CA PRO A 54 -8.86 5.63 -5.16
C PRO A 54 -8.40 7.07 -4.97
N LEU A 55 -7.46 7.33 -4.06
CA LEU A 55 -7.00 8.68 -3.80
C LEU A 55 -6.11 9.19 -4.93
N GLU A 56 -5.90 10.51 -4.94
CA GLU A 56 -5.05 11.16 -5.93
C GLU A 56 -3.62 10.64 -5.82
N ALA A 57 -3.02 10.25 -6.94
CA ALA A 57 -1.65 9.76 -7.01
C ALA A 57 -0.74 10.81 -7.64
N GLU A 58 0.48 10.92 -7.11
CA GLU A 58 1.52 11.78 -7.65
C GLU A 58 2.51 10.93 -8.45
N VAL A 59 2.88 11.41 -9.63
CA VAL A 59 3.98 10.79 -10.39
C VAL A 59 5.28 11.27 -9.75
N ILE A 60 6.08 10.35 -9.20
CA ILE A 60 7.32 10.70 -8.53
C ILE A 60 8.56 10.41 -9.36
N GLY A 61 8.36 9.90 -10.55
CA GLY A 61 9.45 9.80 -11.53
C GLY A 61 9.36 8.57 -12.38
N PRO A 62 10.11 8.58 -13.49
CA PRO A 62 10.29 7.39 -14.30
C PRO A 62 11.29 6.44 -13.63
N PHE A 63 11.20 5.17 -13.97
CA PHE A 63 12.21 4.20 -13.64
C PHE A 63 12.37 3.25 -14.83
N GLU A 64 13.30 2.28 -14.71
CA GLU A 64 13.66 1.41 -15.82
C GLU A 64 12.47 0.74 -16.51
N TYR A 65 11.44 0.36 -15.74
CA TYR A 65 10.31 -0.41 -16.27
C TYR A 65 9.01 0.36 -16.40
N GLY A 66 9.00 1.64 -16.09
CA GLY A 66 7.78 2.45 -16.19
C GLY A 66 7.81 3.70 -15.35
N ILE A 67 6.72 3.93 -14.61
CA ILE A 67 6.51 5.15 -13.84
C ILE A 67 6.21 4.78 -12.38
N LYS A 68 6.86 5.48 -11.44
CA LYS A 68 6.55 5.34 -10.01
C LYS A 68 5.49 6.34 -9.59
N LEU A 69 4.59 5.88 -8.76
CA LEU A 69 3.46 6.66 -8.25
C LEU A 69 3.45 6.65 -6.73
N ARG A 70 3.00 7.75 -6.14
CA ARG A 70 2.89 7.89 -4.69
C ARG A 70 1.50 8.35 -4.31
N ILE A 71 0.91 7.71 -3.31
CA ILE A 71 -0.36 8.11 -2.73
C ILE A 71 -0.17 8.34 -1.24
N ARG A 72 -0.55 9.51 -0.74
CA ARG A 72 -0.57 9.81 0.69
C ARG A 72 -2.01 9.74 1.17
N GLY A 73 -2.22 9.06 2.29
CA GLY A 73 -3.56 8.94 2.81
C GLY A 73 -3.60 8.39 4.22
N VAL A 74 -4.80 8.30 4.75
CA VAL A 74 -5.03 7.73 6.08
C VAL A 74 -5.70 6.37 5.90
N LEU A 75 -5.09 5.35 6.49
CA LEU A 75 -5.59 3.99 6.46
C LEU A 75 -6.23 3.71 7.81
N SER A 76 -7.56 3.55 7.84
CA SER A 76 -8.29 3.26 9.06
C SER A 76 -8.51 1.76 9.21
N GLY A 77 -8.03 1.19 10.30
CA GLY A 77 -8.05 -0.24 10.53
C GLY A 77 -9.15 -0.71 11.47
N PRO A 78 -9.14 -2.01 11.82
CA PRO A 78 -10.19 -2.61 12.64
C PRO A 78 -10.41 -1.97 14.01
N THR A 79 -9.37 -1.36 14.58
CA THR A 79 -9.50 -0.68 15.87
C THR A 79 -10.12 0.71 15.78
N GLY A 80 -10.37 1.19 14.54
CA GLY A 80 -10.82 2.55 14.31
C GLY A 80 -9.71 3.57 14.26
N ARG A 81 -8.46 3.17 14.54
CA ARG A 81 -7.33 4.08 14.50
C ARG A 81 -6.90 4.32 13.06
N GLY A 82 -6.67 5.58 12.70
CA GLY A 82 -6.14 5.96 11.40
C GLY A 82 -4.63 6.04 11.43
N LEU A 83 -3.99 5.49 10.41
CA LEU A 83 -2.54 5.57 10.23
C LEU A 83 -2.24 6.40 8.99
N ARG A 84 -1.40 7.42 9.14
CA ARG A 84 -0.94 8.20 7.99
C ARG A 84 0.13 7.40 7.26
N ILE A 85 -0.13 7.09 6.01
CA ILE A 85 0.78 6.27 5.20
C ILE A 85 1.12 6.95 3.89
N VAL A 86 2.25 6.53 3.34
CA VAL A 86 2.63 6.78 1.95
C VAL A 86 2.65 5.43 1.25
N SER A 87 1.86 5.30 0.20
CA SER A 87 1.81 4.09 -0.62
C SER A 87 2.58 4.34 -1.90
N ILE A 88 3.40 3.38 -2.30
CA ILE A 88 4.16 3.43 -3.54
C ILE A 88 3.61 2.38 -4.49
N GLY A 89 3.37 2.78 -5.72
CA GLY A 89 2.97 1.89 -6.79
C GLY A 89 3.75 2.18 -8.05
N VAL A 90 3.56 1.36 -9.06
CA VAL A 90 4.20 1.53 -10.37
C VAL A 90 3.19 1.23 -11.47
N THR A 91 3.33 1.94 -12.59
CA THR A 91 2.67 1.57 -13.84
C THR A 91 3.73 1.08 -14.79
N LEU A 92 3.62 -0.17 -15.22
CA LEU A 92 4.60 -0.79 -16.10
C LEU A 92 4.40 -0.30 -17.53
N GLY A 93 5.50 0.07 -18.19
CA GLY A 93 5.45 0.61 -19.55
C GLY A 93 5.10 -0.43 -20.60
N THR A 94 5.43 -1.71 -20.36
CA THR A 94 5.20 -2.79 -21.33
C THR A 94 3.76 -3.28 -21.35
N THR A 95 3.11 -3.37 -20.19
CA THR A 95 1.77 -3.93 -20.06
C THR A 95 0.71 -2.89 -19.75
N GLY A 96 1.12 -1.72 -19.25
CA GLY A 96 0.20 -0.71 -18.74
C GLY A 96 -0.40 -1.05 -17.39
N GLU A 97 0.00 -2.18 -16.78
CA GLU A 97 -0.52 -2.56 -15.47
C GLU A 97 -0.04 -1.61 -14.38
N THR A 98 -0.94 -1.27 -13.47
CA THR A 98 -0.60 -0.52 -12.27
C THR A 98 -0.60 -1.46 -11.09
N ARG A 99 0.49 -1.47 -10.31
CA ARG A 99 0.68 -2.40 -9.20
C ARG A 99 1.08 -1.66 -7.93
N PHE A 100 0.50 -2.09 -6.82
CA PHE A 100 0.95 -1.70 -5.49
C PHE A 100 2.31 -2.34 -5.22
N VAL A 101 3.25 -1.56 -4.67
CA VAL A 101 4.59 -2.05 -4.33
C VAL A 101 4.77 -2.15 -2.83
N THR A 102 4.56 -1.04 -2.11
CA THR A 102 4.77 -1.01 -0.67
C THR A 102 4.04 0.18 -0.04
N LEU A 103 4.04 0.23 1.27
CA LEU A 103 3.63 1.41 2.02
C LEU A 103 4.62 1.62 3.18
N TYR A 104 4.66 2.84 3.69
CA TYR A 104 5.45 3.16 4.87
C TYR A 104 4.77 4.29 5.63
N PRO A 105 5.11 4.46 6.93
CA PRO A 105 4.54 5.55 7.71
C PRO A 105 4.92 6.90 7.11
N GLU A 106 3.94 7.81 7.03
CA GLU A 106 4.25 9.18 6.63
C GLU A 106 4.94 9.89 7.78
N LYS A 107 6.13 10.41 7.51
CA LYS A 107 6.87 11.17 8.51
C LYS A 107 6.38 12.61 8.56
N PRO A 108 6.26 13.20 9.75
CA PRO A 108 5.88 14.60 9.90
C PRO A 108 6.90 15.56 9.28
#